data_7d22ca971e4238aec104d500e79cf0d4
#
_entry.id   7d22ca971e4238aec104d500e79cf0d4
#
_cell.length_a   1.000
_cell.length_b   1.000
_cell.length_c   1.000
_cell.angle_alpha   90.00
_cell.angle_beta   90.00
_cell.angle_gamma   90.00
#
_symmetry.space_group_name_H-M   'P 1'
#
loop_
_entity.id
_entity.type
_entity.pdbx_description
1 polymer ?
#
loop_
_entity_poly.entity_id
_entity_poly.type
_entity_poly.pdbx_seq_one_letter_code
_entity_poly.pdbx_strand_id
1 'polypeptide(L)'
;MPASMSIERRKVLRALGAEIVLTPAEKGMTGAIERARELLAERPGSLMPQQFENPANVDVHRRTTAEEIWRDTDGNVDYLVSGVGTGGTITGVSEVIKARRPSFKAIAVEPTASPVLSGGKPGPHKIQGIGAGFVPAILNTDIIDEIVQVSNEDAMAYARRAAVEEGLFVGISSGAALWAAEQIAKRPEAAGKTIVAIIPSAGERYLSTALFADIDV
;
A
#
# COMPACT_ATOMS: atom_id res chain seq x y z
N MET A 1 0.95 -17.16 2.61
CA MET A 1 0.55 -15.83 3.12
C MET A 1 0.37 -15.89 4.62
N PRO A 2 0.55 -14.76 5.35
CA PRO A 2 0.30 -14.73 6.80
C PRO A 2 -1.15 -15.04 7.14
N ALA A 3 -1.37 -15.75 8.26
CA ALA A 3 -2.71 -16.11 8.74
C ALA A 3 -3.54 -14.88 9.22
N SER A 4 -2.93 -13.70 9.32
CA SER A 4 -3.61 -12.43 9.60
C SER A 4 -4.35 -11.83 8.42
N MET A 5 -4.13 -12.32 7.19
CA MET A 5 -4.85 -11.83 6.02
C MET A 5 -6.33 -12.19 6.05
N SER A 6 -7.19 -11.34 5.51
CA SER A 6 -8.66 -11.48 5.54
C SER A 6 -9.14 -12.80 4.94
N ILE A 7 -10.26 -13.30 5.44
CA ILE A 7 -10.89 -14.54 4.97
C ILE A 7 -11.34 -14.39 3.51
N GLU A 8 -11.84 -13.23 3.13
CA GLU A 8 -12.26 -12.90 1.77
C GLU A 8 -11.11 -13.09 0.78
N ARG A 9 -9.91 -12.61 1.12
CA ARG A 9 -8.71 -12.80 0.29
C ARG A 9 -8.39 -14.28 0.08
N ARG A 10 -8.48 -15.08 1.14
CA ARG A 10 -8.25 -16.54 1.05
C ARG A 10 -9.30 -17.22 0.18
N LYS A 11 -10.58 -16.84 0.33
CA LYS A 11 -11.68 -17.37 -0.47
C LYS A 11 -11.51 -17.04 -1.96
N VAL A 12 -11.16 -15.80 -2.28
CA VAL A 12 -10.91 -15.37 -3.68
C VAL A 12 -9.77 -16.19 -4.29
N LEU A 13 -8.64 -16.33 -3.60
CA LEU A 13 -7.52 -17.12 -4.11
C LEU A 13 -7.88 -18.59 -4.31
N ARG A 14 -8.61 -19.20 -3.37
CA ARG A 14 -9.12 -20.56 -3.52
C ARG A 14 -10.07 -20.71 -4.69
N ALA A 15 -10.99 -19.76 -4.87
CA ALA A 15 -11.94 -19.77 -6.00
C ALA A 15 -11.23 -19.66 -7.36
N LEU A 16 -10.07 -19.00 -7.39
CA LEU A 16 -9.20 -18.92 -8.57
C LEU A 16 -8.28 -20.16 -8.73
N GLY A 17 -8.43 -21.19 -7.91
CA GLY A 17 -7.68 -22.44 -7.99
C GLY A 17 -6.31 -22.43 -7.29
N ALA A 18 -5.97 -21.40 -6.54
CA ALA A 18 -4.67 -21.33 -5.86
C ALA A 18 -4.60 -22.30 -4.67
N GLU A 19 -3.49 -23.03 -4.54
CA GLU A 19 -3.09 -23.69 -3.30
C GLU A 19 -2.62 -22.62 -2.31
N ILE A 20 -3.18 -22.60 -1.09
CA ILE A 20 -2.82 -21.61 -0.08
C ILE A 20 -2.04 -22.29 1.04
N VAL A 21 -0.83 -21.78 1.27
CA VAL A 21 -0.02 -22.11 2.45
C VAL A 21 -0.08 -20.95 3.42
N LEU A 22 -0.68 -21.16 4.60
CA LEU A 22 -0.75 -20.15 5.66
C LEU A 22 0.48 -20.23 6.54
N THR A 23 1.06 -19.08 6.87
CA THR A 23 2.16 -18.93 7.80
C THR A 23 1.69 -18.26 9.10
N PRO A 24 2.38 -18.48 10.24
CA PRO A 24 2.01 -17.85 11.50
C PRO A 24 1.88 -16.33 11.40
N ALA A 25 0.82 -15.78 11.97
CA ALA A 25 0.51 -14.35 11.87
C ALA A 25 1.62 -13.47 12.48
N GLU A 26 2.22 -13.93 13.56
CA GLU A 26 3.30 -13.24 14.28
C GLU A 26 4.60 -13.11 13.49
N LYS A 27 4.81 -13.99 12.49
CA LYS A 27 5.95 -13.91 11.57
C LYS A 27 5.75 -12.89 10.44
N GLY A 28 4.55 -12.37 10.28
CA GLY A 28 4.22 -11.35 9.27
C GLY A 28 4.62 -11.75 7.85
N MET A 29 5.00 -10.74 7.05
CA MET A 29 5.40 -10.96 5.65
C MET A 29 6.75 -11.68 5.54
N THR A 30 7.67 -11.47 6.47
CA THR A 30 8.97 -12.16 6.50
C THR A 30 8.78 -13.68 6.55
N GLY A 31 7.93 -14.18 7.45
CA GLY A 31 7.65 -15.62 7.53
C GLY A 31 6.97 -16.18 6.27
N ALA A 32 6.16 -15.38 5.57
CA ALA A 32 5.58 -15.81 4.31
C ALA A 32 6.62 -15.92 3.18
N ILE A 33 7.58 -15.00 3.13
CA ILE A 33 8.69 -15.02 2.16
C ILE A 33 9.61 -16.21 2.45
N GLU A 34 9.97 -16.46 3.72
CA GLU A 34 10.77 -17.62 4.11
C GLU A 34 10.11 -18.93 3.65
N ARG A 35 8.82 -19.11 3.95
CA ARG A 35 8.10 -20.32 3.53
C ARG A 35 7.98 -20.45 2.00
N ALA A 36 7.84 -19.33 1.28
CA ALA A 36 7.83 -19.34 -0.18
C ALA A 36 9.18 -19.79 -0.76
N ARG A 37 10.31 -19.36 -0.16
CA ARG A 37 11.66 -19.80 -0.56
C ARG A 37 11.87 -21.30 -0.30
N GLU A 38 11.39 -21.82 0.84
CA GLU A 38 11.41 -23.26 1.14
C GLU A 38 10.63 -24.05 0.07
N LEU A 39 9.39 -23.63 -0.23
CA LEU A 39 8.56 -24.28 -1.25
C LEU A 39 9.20 -24.24 -2.65
N LEU A 40 9.89 -23.14 -2.99
CA LEU A 40 10.63 -23.03 -4.23
C LEU A 40 11.76 -24.08 -4.33
N ALA A 41 12.47 -24.30 -3.23
CA ALA A 41 13.51 -25.34 -3.14
C ALA A 41 12.92 -26.76 -3.19
N GLU A 42 11.77 -26.98 -2.54
CA GLU A 42 11.08 -28.28 -2.53
C GLU A 42 10.45 -28.66 -3.89
N ARG A 43 10.20 -27.71 -4.77
CA ARG A 43 9.44 -27.91 -6.04
C ARG A 43 10.28 -27.47 -7.25
N PRO A 44 11.13 -28.33 -7.82
CA PRO A 44 11.94 -28.00 -9.01
C PRO A 44 11.07 -27.48 -10.17
N GLY A 45 11.55 -26.43 -10.85
CA GLY A 45 10.83 -25.78 -11.94
C GLY A 45 9.81 -24.73 -11.50
N SER A 46 9.62 -24.52 -10.19
CA SER A 46 8.79 -23.44 -9.66
C SER A 46 9.46 -22.08 -9.84
N LEU A 47 8.65 -21.02 -9.97
CA LEU A 47 9.08 -19.63 -10.06
C LEU A 47 8.42 -18.81 -8.94
N MET A 48 9.22 -17.98 -8.26
CA MET A 48 8.74 -16.96 -7.33
C MET A 48 8.90 -15.59 -7.96
N PRO A 49 7.81 -14.86 -8.29
CA PRO A 49 7.89 -13.51 -8.88
C PRO A 49 8.57 -12.47 -7.98
N GLN A 50 8.58 -12.66 -6.66
CA GLN A 50 9.27 -11.86 -5.63
C GLN A 50 9.04 -10.36 -5.77
N GLN A 51 7.85 -9.93 -5.43
CA GLN A 51 7.38 -8.55 -5.58
C GLN A 51 8.21 -7.49 -4.84
N PHE A 52 8.99 -7.87 -3.84
CA PHE A 52 9.83 -6.95 -3.05
C PHE A 52 11.22 -6.74 -3.64
N GLU A 53 11.62 -7.57 -4.61
CA GLU A 53 12.96 -7.57 -5.22
C GLU A 53 12.90 -7.44 -6.74
N ASN A 54 11.76 -7.75 -7.36
CA ASN A 54 11.60 -7.76 -8.81
C ASN A 54 11.43 -6.34 -9.39
N PRO A 55 12.38 -5.85 -10.20
CA PRO A 55 12.31 -4.51 -10.79
C PRO A 55 11.12 -4.30 -11.73
N ALA A 56 10.54 -5.37 -12.28
CA ALA A 56 9.34 -5.30 -13.11
C ALA A 56 8.14 -4.66 -12.37
N ASN A 57 8.10 -4.76 -11.03
CA ASN A 57 7.09 -4.10 -10.22
C ASN A 57 7.21 -2.56 -10.30
N VAL A 58 8.39 -2.01 -10.22
CA VAL A 58 8.62 -0.57 -10.39
C VAL A 58 8.39 -0.16 -11.85
N ASP A 59 8.91 -0.95 -12.78
CA ASP A 59 8.87 -0.65 -14.20
C ASP A 59 7.44 -0.58 -14.76
N VAL A 60 6.53 -1.47 -14.33
CA VAL A 60 5.13 -1.38 -14.74
C VAL A 60 4.50 -0.06 -14.30
N HIS A 61 4.78 0.43 -13.10
CA HIS A 61 4.26 1.70 -12.62
C HIS A 61 4.87 2.92 -13.35
N ARG A 62 6.13 2.84 -13.79
CA ARG A 62 6.71 3.86 -14.67
C ARG A 62 5.98 3.96 -16.00
N ARG A 63 5.65 2.80 -16.61
CA ARG A 63 5.08 2.73 -17.95
C ARG A 63 3.56 2.90 -18.01
N THR A 64 2.85 2.66 -16.90
CA THR A 64 1.39 2.70 -16.84
C THR A 64 0.89 3.74 -15.83
N THR A 65 0.97 3.48 -14.56
CA THR A 65 0.38 4.32 -13.49
C THR A 65 0.87 5.77 -13.55
N ALA A 66 2.15 5.99 -13.80
CA ALA A 66 2.70 7.34 -13.92
C ALA A 66 2.12 8.10 -15.12
N GLU A 67 1.96 7.41 -16.25
CA GLU A 67 1.39 7.99 -17.47
C GLU A 67 -0.11 8.26 -17.33
N GLU A 68 -0.84 7.37 -16.66
CA GLU A 68 -2.25 7.55 -16.33
C GLU A 68 -2.46 8.79 -15.45
N ILE A 69 -1.71 8.89 -14.35
CA ILE A 69 -1.78 10.05 -13.45
C ILE A 69 -1.43 11.33 -14.21
N TRP A 70 -0.34 11.32 -14.99
CA TRP A 70 0.08 12.48 -15.76
C TRP A 70 -0.98 12.97 -16.75
N ARG A 71 -1.56 12.04 -17.50
CA ARG A 71 -2.62 12.33 -18.46
C ARG A 71 -3.89 12.85 -17.76
N ASP A 72 -4.33 12.16 -16.71
CA ASP A 72 -5.61 12.43 -16.07
C ASP A 72 -5.58 13.73 -15.22
N THR A 73 -4.39 14.25 -14.94
CA THR A 73 -4.18 15.55 -14.28
C THR A 73 -3.68 16.66 -15.22
N ASP A 74 -3.61 16.40 -16.54
CA ASP A 74 -2.99 17.30 -17.49
C ASP A 74 -1.59 17.78 -17.06
N GLY A 75 -0.81 16.91 -16.40
CA GLY A 75 0.49 17.23 -15.83
C GLY A 75 0.46 18.09 -14.54
N ASN A 76 -0.72 18.45 -14.04
CA ASN A 76 -0.89 19.30 -12.86
C ASN A 76 -1.00 18.51 -11.56
N VAL A 77 -0.13 17.53 -11.35
CA VAL A 77 -0.02 16.80 -10.09
C VAL A 77 1.10 17.39 -9.24
N ASP A 78 0.77 17.83 -8.02
CA ASP A 78 1.73 18.42 -7.08
C ASP A 78 2.19 17.41 -6.03
N TYR A 79 1.30 16.54 -5.58
CA TYR A 79 1.59 15.52 -4.56
C TYR A 79 1.05 14.15 -4.99
N LEU A 80 1.84 13.11 -4.71
CA LEU A 80 1.38 11.73 -4.65
C LEU A 80 1.40 11.25 -3.21
N VAL A 81 0.29 10.71 -2.73
CA VAL A 81 0.20 10.05 -1.42
C VAL A 81 -0.02 8.56 -1.63
N SER A 82 0.92 7.75 -1.20
CA SER A 82 0.89 6.30 -1.44
C SER A 82 1.32 5.51 -0.22
N GLY A 83 0.48 4.55 0.19
CA GLY A 83 0.88 3.54 1.17
C GLY A 83 1.99 2.65 0.63
N VAL A 84 3.00 2.37 1.46
CA VAL A 84 4.15 1.58 1.04
C VAL A 84 4.03 0.13 1.51
N GLY A 85 3.73 -0.76 0.55
CA GLY A 85 3.85 -2.21 0.71
C GLY A 85 5.18 -2.69 0.12
N THR A 86 5.24 -2.84 -1.20
CA THR A 86 6.49 -3.15 -1.93
C THR A 86 7.30 -1.91 -2.30
N GLY A 87 6.66 -0.75 -2.34
CA GLY A 87 7.27 0.49 -2.81
C GLY A 87 7.27 0.68 -4.33
N GLY A 88 6.78 -0.30 -5.09
CA GLY A 88 6.80 -0.25 -6.56
C GLY A 88 6.03 0.95 -7.12
N THR A 89 4.83 1.23 -6.61
CA THR A 89 3.98 2.32 -7.07
C THR A 89 4.63 3.68 -6.83
N ILE A 90 4.99 3.98 -5.58
CA ILE A 90 5.57 5.29 -5.24
C ILE A 90 6.89 5.53 -5.97
N THR A 91 7.75 4.50 -6.07
CA THR A 91 9.01 4.59 -6.79
C THR A 91 8.78 4.87 -8.27
N GLY A 92 8.03 3.98 -8.95
CA GLY A 92 7.84 4.08 -10.39
C GLY A 92 7.14 5.37 -10.82
N VAL A 93 6.08 5.75 -10.13
CA VAL A 93 5.33 6.99 -10.41
C VAL A 93 6.20 8.23 -10.16
N SER A 94 6.87 8.28 -9.00
CA SER A 94 7.60 9.48 -8.60
C SER A 94 8.85 9.72 -9.43
N GLU A 95 9.56 8.68 -9.86
CA GLU A 95 10.71 8.82 -10.76
C GLU A 95 10.33 9.48 -12.09
N VAL A 96 9.20 9.07 -12.67
CA VAL A 96 8.71 9.63 -13.94
C VAL A 96 8.18 11.05 -13.74
N ILE A 97 7.35 11.28 -12.73
CA ILE A 97 6.71 12.58 -12.56
C ILE A 97 7.72 13.63 -12.09
N LYS A 98 8.65 13.32 -11.19
CA LYS A 98 9.71 14.27 -10.76
C LYS A 98 10.62 14.69 -11.91
N ALA A 99 10.90 13.79 -12.85
CA ALA A 99 11.67 14.13 -14.04
C ALA A 99 10.97 15.17 -14.94
N ARG A 100 9.64 15.17 -14.97
CA ARG A 100 8.81 16.12 -15.74
C ARG A 100 8.46 17.37 -14.94
N ARG A 101 8.23 17.22 -13.65
CA ARG A 101 7.81 18.27 -12.71
C ARG A 101 8.65 18.21 -11.43
N PRO A 102 9.82 18.88 -11.40
CA PRO A 102 10.73 18.81 -10.23
C PRO A 102 10.13 19.28 -8.91
N SER A 103 9.07 20.09 -8.94
CA SER A 103 8.35 20.55 -7.73
C SER A 103 7.38 19.53 -7.15
N PHE A 104 7.13 18.43 -7.83
CA PHE A 104 6.27 17.33 -7.36
C PHE A 104 6.82 16.70 -6.07
N LYS A 105 5.92 16.32 -5.16
CA LYS A 105 6.25 15.72 -3.88
C LYS A 105 5.69 14.30 -3.75
N ALA A 106 6.55 13.36 -3.39
CA ALA A 106 6.20 11.98 -3.11
C ALA A 106 6.05 11.77 -1.60
N ILE A 107 4.83 11.46 -1.15
CA ILE A 107 4.48 11.24 0.25
C ILE A 107 4.25 9.75 0.48
N ALA A 108 5.15 9.11 1.21
CA ALA A 108 5.00 7.72 1.62
C ALA A 108 4.13 7.62 2.87
N VAL A 109 3.28 6.60 2.94
CA VAL A 109 2.44 6.33 4.11
C VAL A 109 2.82 4.98 4.71
N GLU A 110 3.08 4.97 6.02
CA GLU A 110 3.36 3.76 6.79
C GLU A 110 2.55 3.70 8.09
N PRO A 111 2.36 2.50 8.69
CA PRO A 111 1.68 2.38 9.98
C PRO A 111 2.52 2.95 11.13
N THR A 112 1.92 3.73 12.02
CA THR A 112 2.57 4.22 13.26
C THR A 112 3.11 3.07 14.13
N ALA A 113 2.42 1.92 14.12
CA ALA A 113 2.83 0.74 14.89
C ALA A 113 4.01 -0.03 14.25
N SER A 114 4.39 0.29 13.00
CA SER A 114 5.49 -0.35 12.28
C SER A 114 6.23 0.68 11.39
N PRO A 115 6.84 1.74 12.00
CA PRO A 115 7.37 2.90 11.27
C PRO A 115 8.78 2.63 10.75
N VAL A 116 8.96 1.58 9.96
CA VAL A 116 10.28 1.10 9.50
C VAL A 116 10.94 2.08 8.54
N LEU A 117 10.16 2.74 7.67
CA LEU A 117 10.68 3.75 6.74
C LEU A 117 11.18 4.99 7.47
N SER A 118 10.57 5.33 8.60
CA SER A 118 11.01 6.41 9.49
C SER A 118 12.14 6.00 10.45
N GLY A 119 12.75 4.82 10.28
CA GLY A 119 13.85 4.32 11.11
C GLY A 119 13.42 3.64 12.42
N GLY A 120 12.12 3.41 12.61
CA GLY A 120 11.58 2.69 13.75
C GLY A 120 11.64 1.17 13.60
N LYS A 121 11.12 0.46 14.60
CA LYS A 121 11.09 -1.01 14.62
C LYS A 121 9.81 -1.54 13.97
N PRO A 122 9.86 -2.72 13.30
CA PRO A 122 8.66 -3.38 12.83
C PRO A 122 7.77 -3.80 14.01
N GLY A 123 6.45 -3.70 13.81
CA GLY A 123 5.47 -4.08 14.81
C GLY A 123 4.15 -4.55 14.18
N PRO A 124 3.28 -5.23 14.96
CA PRO A 124 1.99 -5.66 14.46
C PRO A 124 1.05 -4.48 14.24
N HIS A 125 0.35 -4.47 13.11
CA HIS A 125 -0.65 -3.47 12.77
C HIS A 125 -1.81 -4.08 11.98
N LYS A 126 -2.92 -3.33 11.85
CA LYS A 126 -4.15 -3.78 11.17
C LYS A 126 -4.27 -3.28 9.73
N ILE A 127 -3.38 -2.42 9.27
CA ILE A 127 -3.43 -1.81 7.92
C ILE A 127 -2.86 -2.80 6.90
N GLN A 128 -3.68 -3.74 6.43
CA GLN A 128 -3.25 -4.75 5.47
C GLN A 128 -2.82 -4.10 4.15
N GLY A 129 -1.72 -4.60 3.57
CA GLY A 129 -1.21 -4.18 2.27
C GLY A 129 -0.02 -3.22 2.31
N ILE A 130 0.22 -2.57 3.46
CA ILE A 130 1.40 -1.70 3.68
C ILE A 130 2.17 -2.16 4.92
N GLY A 131 3.32 -1.57 5.19
CA GLY A 131 4.10 -1.85 6.39
C GLY A 131 4.60 -3.30 6.45
N ALA A 132 5.39 -3.74 5.48
CA ALA A 132 5.88 -5.13 5.37
C ALA A 132 6.82 -5.56 6.53
N GLY A 133 7.27 -4.61 7.37
CA GLY A 133 8.18 -4.84 8.49
C GLY A 133 9.67 -4.76 8.10
N PHE A 134 9.97 -4.39 6.87
CA PHE A 134 11.30 -4.15 6.35
C PHE A 134 11.24 -3.12 5.21
N VAL A 135 12.39 -2.54 4.84
CA VAL A 135 12.51 -1.66 3.66
C VAL A 135 12.69 -2.54 2.42
N PRO A 136 11.75 -2.51 1.44
CA PRO A 136 11.86 -3.34 0.23
C PRO A 136 13.06 -2.96 -0.63
N ALA A 137 13.70 -3.95 -1.26
CA ALA A 137 14.87 -3.71 -2.11
C ALA A 137 14.58 -2.84 -3.34
N ILE A 138 13.34 -2.91 -3.86
CA ILE A 138 12.93 -2.11 -5.02
C ILE A 138 12.45 -0.70 -4.66
N LEU A 139 12.32 -0.36 -3.38
CA LEU A 139 11.91 0.98 -2.95
C LEU A 139 13.09 1.94 -3.09
N ASN A 140 12.93 2.96 -3.90
CA ASN A 140 13.86 4.08 -3.95
C ASN A 140 13.50 5.08 -2.83
N THR A 141 14.21 5.00 -1.72
CA THR A 141 13.97 5.90 -0.57
C THR A 141 14.35 7.34 -0.86
N ASP A 142 15.29 7.59 -1.76
CA ASP A 142 15.76 8.94 -2.10
C ASP A 142 14.73 9.76 -2.89
N ILE A 143 13.73 9.08 -3.48
CA ILE A 143 12.65 9.73 -4.21
C ILE A 143 11.55 10.27 -3.27
N ILE A 144 11.52 9.81 -2.03
CA ILE A 144 10.48 10.15 -1.04
C ILE A 144 10.80 11.51 -0.42
N ASP A 145 9.86 12.46 -0.49
CA ASP A 145 10.03 13.78 0.15
C ASP A 145 9.60 13.77 1.61
N GLU A 146 8.61 12.96 1.95
CA GLU A 146 8.07 12.88 3.32
C GLU A 146 7.48 11.49 3.59
N ILE A 147 7.55 11.06 4.84
CA ILE A 147 6.91 9.85 5.34
C ILE A 147 5.87 10.24 6.38
N VAL A 148 4.61 9.89 6.13
CA VAL A 148 3.49 10.14 7.03
C VAL A 148 3.09 8.84 7.73
N GLN A 149 3.09 8.85 9.06
CA GLN A 149 2.67 7.72 9.87
C GLN A 149 1.17 7.81 10.19
N VAL A 150 0.45 6.71 9.97
CA VAL A 150 -1.01 6.64 10.18
C VAL A 150 -1.35 5.56 11.19
N SER A 151 -2.25 5.86 12.14
CA SER A 151 -2.75 4.89 13.11
C SER A 151 -3.72 3.89 12.47
N ASN A 152 -3.94 2.73 13.12
CA ASN A 152 -4.97 1.79 12.68
C ASN A 152 -6.36 2.42 12.72
N GLU A 153 -6.62 3.21 13.74
CA GLU A 153 -7.88 3.87 14.02
C GLU A 153 -8.20 4.91 12.94
N ASP A 154 -7.25 5.78 12.60
CA ASP A 154 -7.41 6.79 11.56
C ASP A 154 -7.60 6.14 10.19
N ALA A 155 -6.82 5.10 9.86
CA ALA A 155 -6.95 4.38 8.60
C ALA A 155 -8.35 3.77 8.43
N MET A 156 -8.89 3.14 9.48
CA MET A 156 -10.23 2.56 9.44
C MET A 156 -11.33 3.63 9.42
N ALA A 157 -11.19 4.70 10.21
CA ALA A 157 -12.15 5.80 10.23
C ALA A 157 -12.27 6.45 8.84
N TYR A 158 -11.15 6.71 8.18
CA TYR A 158 -11.16 7.33 6.84
C TYR A 158 -11.66 6.40 5.73
N ALA A 159 -11.41 5.08 5.84
CA ALA A 159 -12.01 4.12 4.90
C ALA A 159 -13.55 4.10 5.03
N ARG A 160 -14.09 4.17 6.26
CA ARG A 160 -15.54 4.25 6.51
C ARG A 160 -16.13 5.59 6.03
N ARG A 161 -15.45 6.70 6.32
CA ARG A 161 -15.86 8.04 5.85
C ARG A 161 -15.92 8.11 4.32
N ALA A 162 -14.91 7.57 3.64
CA ALA A 162 -14.89 7.51 2.18
C ALA A 162 -16.12 6.77 1.61
N ALA A 163 -16.56 5.70 2.28
CA ALA A 163 -17.76 4.97 1.87
C ALA A 163 -19.04 5.79 2.07
N VAL A 164 -19.20 6.47 3.22
CA VAL A 164 -20.43 7.19 3.59
C VAL A 164 -20.50 8.57 2.93
N GLU A 165 -19.40 9.30 2.90
CA GLU A 165 -19.35 10.69 2.45
C GLU A 165 -19.16 10.80 0.93
N GLU A 166 -18.39 9.87 0.32
CA GLU A 166 -17.97 9.94 -1.08
C GLU A 166 -18.47 8.76 -1.95
N GLY A 167 -19.13 7.76 -1.34
CA GLY A 167 -19.55 6.55 -2.05
C GLY A 167 -18.36 5.64 -2.48
N LEU A 168 -17.18 5.85 -1.92
CA LEU A 168 -15.97 5.09 -2.22
C LEU A 168 -15.78 3.96 -1.21
N PHE A 169 -16.23 2.75 -1.57
CA PHE A 169 -16.10 1.56 -0.72
C PHE A 169 -14.70 0.96 -0.84
N VAL A 170 -13.80 1.40 0.04
CA VAL A 170 -12.34 1.16 -0.05
C VAL A 170 -11.79 0.38 1.15
N GLY A 171 -10.58 -0.19 0.97
CA GLY A 171 -9.90 -0.94 2.02
C GLY A 171 -9.15 -0.08 3.03
N ILE A 172 -8.58 -0.73 4.07
CA ILE A 172 -7.94 -0.05 5.21
C ILE A 172 -6.75 0.81 4.78
N SER A 173 -5.88 0.31 3.90
CA SER A 173 -4.73 1.08 3.41
C SER A 173 -5.12 2.25 2.52
N SER A 174 -6.28 2.19 1.87
CA SER A 174 -6.87 3.33 1.16
C SER A 174 -7.28 4.43 2.14
N GLY A 175 -7.92 4.06 3.25
CA GLY A 175 -8.23 4.99 4.33
C GLY A 175 -6.98 5.65 4.92
N ALA A 176 -5.89 4.90 5.07
CA ALA A 176 -4.59 5.45 5.49
C ALA A 176 -4.07 6.50 4.50
N ALA A 177 -4.13 6.22 3.20
CA ALA A 177 -3.72 7.17 2.16
C ALA A 177 -4.60 8.42 2.13
N LEU A 178 -5.92 8.26 2.29
CA LEU A 178 -6.88 9.38 2.36
C LEU A 178 -6.66 10.26 3.58
N TRP A 179 -6.44 9.65 4.76
CA TRP A 179 -6.12 10.42 5.97
C TRP A 179 -4.84 11.24 5.76
N ALA A 180 -3.78 10.62 5.25
CA ALA A 180 -2.52 11.31 4.99
C ALA A 180 -2.70 12.43 3.95
N ALA A 181 -3.45 12.20 2.88
CA ALA A 181 -3.75 13.21 1.86
C ALA A 181 -4.50 14.41 2.45
N GLU A 182 -5.44 14.19 3.36
CA GLU A 182 -6.15 15.28 4.05
C GLU A 182 -5.21 16.07 4.97
N GLN A 183 -4.26 15.41 5.68
CA GLN A 183 -3.27 16.12 6.48
C GLN A 183 -2.36 17.01 5.61
N ILE A 184 -1.98 16.56 4.42
CA ILE A 184 -1.25 17.39 3.44
C ILE A 184 -2.13 18.54 2.94
N ALA A 185 -3.38 18.27 2.57
CA ALA A 185 -4.30 19.27 2.03
C ALA A 185 -4.61 20.43 3.00
N LYS A 186 -4.55 20.18 4.32
CA LYS A 186 -4.75 21.20 5.35
C LYS A 186 -3.60 22.20 5.49
N ARG A 187 -2.47 21.93 4.86
CA ARG A 187 -1.29 22.80 4.96
C ARG A 187 -1.43 24.04 4.07
N PRO A 188 -0.98 25.23 4.52
CA PRO A 188 -1.05 26.44 3.71
C PRO A 188 -0.39 26.31 2.33
N GLU A 189 0.75 25.62 2.26
CA GLU A 189 1.50 25.39 1.03
C GLU A 189 0.82 24.45 0.04
N ALA A 190 -0.18 23.69 0.48
CA ALA A 190 -0.99 22.81 -0.36
C ALA A 190 -2.25 23.50 -0.91
N ALA A 191 -2.50 24.76 -0.56
CA ALA A 191 -3.65 25.48 -1.08
C ALA A 191 -3.59 25.61 -2.61
N GLY A 192 -4.66 25.18 -3.29
CA GLY A 192 -4.76 25.17 -4.75
C GLY A 192 -3.89 24.12 -5.45
N LYS A 193 -3.34 23.15 -4.71
CA LYS A 193 -2.51 22.05 -5.22
C LYS A 193 -3.33 20.80 -5.53
N THR A 194 -2.88 20.04 -6.50
CA THR A 194 -3.46 18.75 -6.85
C THR A 194 -2.76 17.64 -6.09
N ILE A 195 -3.53 16.90 -5.28
CA ILE A 195 -3.07 15.76 -4.47
C ILE A 195 -3.70 14.50 -5.03
N VAL A 196 -2.89 13.56 -5.48
CA VAL A 196 -3.31 12.24 -5.93
C VAL A 196 -3.05 11.23 -4.81
N ALA A 197 -4.11 10.55 -4.33
CA ALA A 197 -3.99 9.47 -3.35
C ALA A 197 -4.22 8.12 -4.01
N ILE A 198 -3.34 7.16 -3.73
CA ILE A 198 -3.48 5.78 -4.26
C ILE A 198 -4.50 5.00 -3.44
N ILE A 199 -5.52 4.47 -4.11
CA ILE A 199 -6.58 3.64 -3.55
C ILE A 199 -6.38 2.18 -4.03
N PRO A 200 -5.65 1.33 -3.27
CA PRO A 200 -5.17 0.05 -3.80
C PRO A 200 -6.18 -1.09 -3.75
N SER A 201 -7.27 -0.98 -2.99
CA SER A 201 -8.22 -2.09 -2.83
C SER A 201 -9.62 -1.65 -2.44
N ALA A 202 -10.61 -2.45 -2.86
CA ALA A 202 -12.01 -2.30 -2.48
C ALA A 202 -12.31 -2.85 -1.08
N GLY A 203 -13.38 -2.32 -0.45
CA GLY A 203 -13.79 -2.63 0.93
C GLY A 203 -14.29 -4.06 1.12
N GLU A 204 -14.85 -4.70 0.09
CA GLU A 204 -15.37 -6.08 0.15
C GLU A 204 -14.35 -7.11 0.61
N ARG A 205 -13.05 -6.83 0.41
CA ARG A 205 -11.96 -7.70 0.88
C ARG A 205 -11.75 -7.70 2.38
N TYR A 206 -12.47 -6.84 3.11
CA TYR A 206 -12.26 -6.56 4.53
C TYR A 206 -13.53 -6.70 5.38
N LEU A 207 -14.63 -7.26 4.83
CA LEU A 207 -15.92 -7.37 5.51
C LEU A 207 -15.84 -8.12 6.84
N SER A 208 -14.98 -9.14 6.94
CA SER A 208 -14.76 -9.93 8.17
C SER A 208 -13.71 -9.34 9.11
N THR A 209 -13.20 -8.14 8.82
CA THR A 209 -12.13 -7.52 9.61
C THR A 209 -12.67 -6.45 10.55
N ALA A 210 -11.79 -5.91 11.41
CA ALA A 210 -12.11 -4.79 12.30
C ALA A 210 -12.60 -3.52 11.56
N LEU A 211 -12.41 -3.42 10.24
CA LEU A 211 -12.92 -2.28 9.46
C LEU A 211 -14.44 -2.19 9.51
N PHE A 212 -15.15 -3.33 9.50
CA PHE A 212 -16.62 -3.39 9.46
C PHE A 212 -17.23 -4.20 10.60
N ALA A 213 -16.45 -4.48 11.66
CA ALA A 213 -16.90 -5.31 12.78
C ALA A 213 -18.11 -4.72 13.55
N ASP A 214 -18.34 -3.42 13.43
CA ASP A 214 -19.42 -2.71 14.13
C ASP A 214 -20.71 -2.61 13.27
N ILE A 215 -20.73 -3.23 12.08
CA ILE A 215 -21.91 -3.21 11.20
C ILE A 215 -22.71 -4.49 11.43
N ASP A 216 -23.86 -4.33 12.12
CA ASP A 216 -24.85 -5.39 12.32
C ASP A 216 -25.72 -5.57 11.08
N VAL A 217 -26.11 -6.82 10.77
CA VAL A 217 -27.00 -7.22 9.66
C VAL A 217 -28.20 -7.97 10.18
#